data_601a262c21fbace8c60e3d57c877c74d
#
_entry.id   601a262c21fbace8c60e3d57c877c74d
#
_cell.length_a   1.000
_cell.length_b   1.000
_cell.length_c   1.000
_cell.angle_alpha   90.00
_cell.angle_beta   90.00
_cell.angle_gamma   90.00
#
_symmetry.space_group_name_H-M   'P 1'
#
loop_
_entity.id
_entity.type
_entity.pdbx_description
1 polymer ?
#
loop_
_entity_poly.entity_id
_entity_poly.type
_entity_poly.pdbx_seq_one_letter_code
_entity_poly.pdbx_strand_id
1 'polypeptide(L)'
;MTGRLKARCVAGVRDERGATAAGFWQRAVKWFRRHGIRRIRRVLTDNGSCYRSWAFAAALAGSKTRHKRTRPYRPQTNGKVERFHRTMADGWAYARCYTSENERRDALADWLHEYNQHRPHTACGGQPPFSRLINVPGQYT
;
A
#
# COMPACT_ATOMS: atom_id res chain seq x y z
N MET A 1 20.14 -3.00 -6.44
CA MET A 1 19.33 -1.93 -5.81
C MET A 1 17.92 -2.45 -5.58
N THR A 2 17.59 -2.68 -4.35
CA THR A 2 16.25 -3.11 -3.98
C THR A 2 15.30 -1.92 -4.09
N GLY A 3 14.72 -1.72 -5.24
CA GLY A 3 13.63 -0.78 -5.40
C GLY A 3 12.49 -1.20 -4.47
N ARG A 4 12.37 -0.55 -3.33
CA ARG A 4 11.20 -0.72 -2.46
C ARG A 4 10.02 -0.04 -3.15
N LEU A 5 9.37 -0.78 -4.01
CA LEU A 5 8.05 -0.38 -4.48
C LEU A 5 7.13 -0.30 -3.27
N LYS A 6 6.85 0.91 -2.87
CA LYS A 6 5.80 1.20 -1.89
C LYS A 6 4.54 1.59 -2.63
N ALA A 7 4.09 0.71 -3.50
CA ALA A 7 2.72 0.84 -3.98
C ALA A 7 1.80 0.58 -2.79
N ARG A 8 0.96 1.51 -2.51
CA ARG A 8 0.02 1.45 -1.41
C ARG A 8 -1.36 1.26 -1.98
N CYS A 9 -1.84 0.06 -1.81
CA CYS A 9 -3.22 -0.24 -2.08
C CYS A 9 -4.01 0.09 -0.82
N VAL A 10 -4.81 1.13 -0.84
CA VAL A 10 -5.75 1.45 0.22
C VAL A 10 -7.07 0.82 -0.16
N ALA A 11 -7.37 -0.33 0.41
CA ALA A 11 -8.72 -0.81 0.43
C ALA A 11 -9.41 -0.22 1.67
N GLY A 12 -10.60 0.27 1.51
CA GLY A 12 -11.43 0.64 2.65
C GLY A 12 -11.77 -0.63 3.44
N VAL A 13 -10.90 -0.99 4.35
CA VAL A 13 -11.08 -2.15 5.22
C VAL A 13 -12.02 -1.73 6.35
N ARG A 14 -13.19 -2.36 6.41
CA ARG A 14 -14.22 -2.04 7.42
C ARG A 14 -13.92 -2.64 8.79
N ASP A 15 -13.00 -3.60 8.86
CA ASP A 15 -12.59 -4.23 10.11
C ASP A 15 -11.09 -4.61 10.08
N GLU A 16 -10.54 -4.93 11.25
CA GLU A 16 -9.15 -5.33 11.44
C GLU A 16 -9.00 -6.85 11.63
N ARG A 17 -9.85 -7.64 10.99
CA ARG A 17 -9.77 -9.11 11.08
C ARG A 17 -8.65 -9.67 10.22
N GLY A 18 -8.08 -10.80 10.66
CA GLY A 18 -7.05 -11.50 9.92
C GLY A 18 -7.49 -11.94 8.51
N ALA A 19 -8.71 -12.40 8.37
CA ALA A 19 -9.28 -12.80 7.06
C ALA A 19 -9.39 -11.59 6.11
N THR A 20 -9.72 -10.42 6.63
CA THR A 20 -9.79 -9.16 5.86
C THR A 20 -8.41 -8.73 5.38
N ALA A 21 -7.41 -8.81 6.25
CA ALA A 21 -6.02 -8.51 5.89
C ALA A 21 -5.49 -9.50 4.85
N ALA A 22 -5.79 -10.78 4.97
CA ALA A 22 -5.43 -11.80 4.00
C ALA A 22 -6.07 -11.54 2.63
N GLY A 23 -7.36 -11.23 2.60
CA GLY A 23 -8.07 -10.87 1.36
C GLY A 23 -7.50 -9.63 0.69
N PHE A 24 -7.18 -8.62 1.47
CA PHE A 24 -6.50 -7.42 0.98
C PHE A 24 -5.15 -7.76 0.34
N TRP A 25 -4.34 -8.57 0.99
CA TRP A 25 -3.05 -9.00 0.46
C TRP A 25 -3.20 -9.72 -0.89
N GLN A 26 -4.16 -10.62 -0.99
CA GLN A 26 -4.42 -11.35 -2.24
C GLN A 26 -4.81 -10.40 -3.38
N ARG A 27 -5.65 -9.39 -3.11
CA ARG A 27 -6.00 -8.37 -4.11
C ARG A 27 -4.81 -7.52 -4.50
N ALA A 28 -3.97 -7.15 -3.54
CA ALA A 28 -2.75 -6.39 -3.79
C ALA A 28 -1.78 -7.16 -4.69
N VAL A 29 -1.57 -8.45 -4.44
CA VAL A 29 -0.73 -9.32 -5.29
C VAL A 29 -1.25 -9.37 -6.71
N LYS A 30 -2.56 -9.54 -6.90
CA LYS A 30 -3.19 -9.54 -8.24
C LYS A 30 -3.00 -8.20 -8.95
N TRP A 31 -3.18 -7.12 -8.23
CA TRP A 31 -2.99 -5.77 -8.77
C TRP A 31 -1.55 -5.56 -9.25
N PHE A 32 -0.57 -5.93 -8.44
CA PHE A 32 0.84 -5.83 -8.81
C PHE A 32 1.20 -6.68 -10.02
N ARG A 33 0.65 -7.90 -10.10
CA ARG A 33 0.86 -8.78 -11.26
C ARG A 33 0.35 -8.18 -12.56
N ARG A 34 -0.81 -7.52 -12.53
CA ARG A 34 -1.36 -6.80 -13.69
C ARG A 34 -0.45 -5.66 -14.16
N HIS A 35 0.38 -5.13 -13.27
CA HIS A 35 1.32 -4.04 -13.55
C HIS A 35 2.76 -4.54 -13.74
N GLY A 36 2.95 -5.81 -14.02
CA GLY A 36 4.25 -6.39 -14.37
C GLY A 36 5.09 -6.88 -13.19
N ILE A 37 4.61 -6.75 -11.96
CA ILE A 37 5.32 -7.23 -10.77
C ILE A 37 4.81 -8.61 -10.40
N ARG A 38 5.57 -9.62 -10.79
CA ARG A 38 5.17 -11.02 -10.60
C ARG A 38 5.40 -11.52 -9.18
N ARG A 39 6.35 -10.93 -8.45
CA ARG A 39 6.72 -11.38 -7.12
C ARG A 39 6.99 -10.22 -6.19
N ILE A 40 6.34 -10.23 -5.04
CA ILE A 40 6.62 -9.33 -3.93
C ILE A 40 7.45 -10.10 -2.91
N ARG A 41 8.70 -9.68 -2.72
CA ARG A 41 9.63 -10.42 -1.85
C ARG A 41 9.35 -10.23 -0.38
N ARG A 42 8.97 -9.03 0.03
CA ARG A 42 8.76 -8.66 1.43
C ARG A 42 7.58 -7.72 1.59
N VAL A 43 6.90 -7.88 2.69
CA VAL A 43 5.90 -6.91 3.16
C VAL A 43 6.25 -6.47 4.57
N LEU A 44 6.12 -5.19 4.84
CA LEU A 44 6.32 -4.61 6.17
C LEU A 44 4.96 -4.19 6.72
N THR A 45 4.63 -4.68 7.90
CA THR A 45 3.44 -4.28 8.65
C THR A 45 3.80 -3.83 10.05
N ASP A 46 2.86 -3.24 10.75
CA ASP A 46 2.95 -3.07 12.18
C ASP A 46 2.64 -4.39 12.92
N ASN A 47 2.51 -4.35 14.25
CA ASN A 47 2.20 -5.50 15.07
C ASN A 47 0.70 -5.69 15.32
N GLY A 48 -0.16 -5.12 14.47
CA GLY A 48 -1.61 -5.29 14.57
C GLY A 48 -2.03 -6.76 14.57
N SER A 49 -3.07 -7.09 15.31
CA SER A 49 -3.54 -8.48 15.49
C SER A 49 -3.90 -9.14 14.14
N CYS A 50 -4.44 -8.39 13.20
CA CYS A 50 -4.77 -8.90 11.85
C CYS A 50 -3.55 -9.38 11.09
N TYR A 51 -2.40 -8.73 11.25
CA TYR A 51 -1.14 -9.11 10.62
C TYR A 51 -0.40 -10.22 11.34
N ARG A 52 -0.78 -10.51 12.57
CA ARG A 52 -0.26 -11.63 13.36
C ARG A 52 -1.10 -12.90 13.21
N SER A 53 -2.20 -12.83 12.48
CA SER A 53 -3.14 -13.92 12.30
C SER A 53 -2.55 -15.03 11.43
N TRP A 54 -3.05 -16.25 11.67
CA TRP A 54 -2.72 -17.38 10.82
C TRP A 54 -3.20 -17.20 9.37
N ALA A 55 -4.38 -16.59 9.17
CA ALA A 55 -4.93 -16.32 7.84
C ALA A 55 -4.00 -15.43 7.01
N PHE A 56 -3.44 -14.38 7.62
CA PHE A 56 -2.49 -13.49 6.94
C PHE A 56 -1.18 -14.21 6.63
N ALA A 57 -0.66 -15.01 7.57
CA ALA A 57 0.55 -15.81 7.36
C ALA A 57 0.38 -16.80 6.20
N ALA A 58 -0.77 -17.47 6.12
CA ALA A 58 -1.08 -18.39 5.02
C ALA A 58 -1.15 -17.67 3.66
N ALA A 59 -1.76 -16.48 3.61
CA ALA A 59 -1.83 -15.67 2.39
C ALA A 59 -0.43 -15.24 1.91
N LEU A 60 0.45 -14.86 2.82
CA LEU A 60 1.84 -14.52 2.50
C LEU A 60 2.64 -15.73 2.00
N ALA A 61 2.45 -16.88 2.62
CA ALA A 61 3.09 -18.12 2.18
C ALA A 61 2.65 -18.50 0.77
N GLY A 62 1.38 -18.31 0.41
CA GLY A 62 0.85 -18.55 -0.92
C GLY A 62 1.50 -17.69 -2.00
N SER A 63 1.90 -16.48 -1.68
CA SER A 63 2.63 -15.57 -2.58
C SER A 63 4.14 -15.63 -2.42
N LYS A 64 4.67 -16.49 -1.57
CA LYS A 64 6.10 -16.63 -1.23
C LYS A 64 6.73 -15.31 -0.78
N THR A 65 6.00 -14.55 0.00
CA THR A 65 6.40 -13.23 0.49
C THR A 65 6.85 -13.31 1.93
N ARG A 66 8.00 -12.72 2.24
CA ARG A 66 8.47 -12.61 3.63
C ARG A 66 7.71 -11.53 4.37
N HIS A 67 7.27 -11.85 5.57
CA HIS A 67 6.66 -10.90 6.48
C HIS A 67 7.72 -10.28 7.37
N LYS A 68 7.78 -8.96 7.38
CA LYS A 68 8.56 -8.17 8.33
C LYS A 68 7.60 -7.32 9.15
N ARG A 69 7.72 -7.37 10.47
CA ARG A 69 6.96 -6.51 11.38
C ARG A 69 7.86 -5.43 11.95
N THR A 70 7.29 -4.27 12.24
CA THR A 70 8.01 -3.20 12.93
C THR A 70 8.41 -3.67 14.32
N ARG A 71 9.62 -3.33 14.74
CA ARG A 71 10.07 -3.66 16.09
C ARG A 71 9.33 -2.79 17.12
N PRO A 72 8.98 -3.34 18.29
CA PRO A 72 8.44 -2.54 19.39
C PRO A 72 9.37 -1.35 19.68
N TYR A 73 8.76 -0.21 20.00
CA TYR A 73 9.48 1.04 20.34
C TYR A 73 10.39 1.60 19.24
N ARG A 74 10.21 1.20 17.98
CA ARG A 74 10.93 1.77 16.84
C ARG A 74 9.96 2.30 15.78
N PRO A 75 9.28 3.42 16.03
CA PRO A 75 8.30 3.99 15.12
C PRO A 75 8.91 4.44 13.78
N GLN A 76 10.21 4.73 13.73
CA GLN A 76 10.88 5.17 12.51
C GLN A 76 10.73 4.16 11.35
N THR A 77 10.60 2.88 11.67
CA THR A 77 10.44 1.82 10.68
C THR A 77 9.17 1.96 9.86
N ASN A 78 8.13 2.57 10.45
CA ASN A 78 6.83 2.76 9.83
C ASN A 78 6.55 4.23 9.43
N GLY A 79 7.52 5.12 9.62
CA GLY A 79 7.35 6.56 9.41
C GLY A 79 6.87 6.96 8.02
N LYS A 80 7.25 6.19 6.99
CA LYS A 80 6.78 6.45 5.61
C LYS A 80 5.30 6.12 5.41
N VAL A 81 4.81 5.08 6.09
CA VAL A 81 3.38 4.73 6.08
C VAL A 81 2.57 5.79 6.81
N GLU A 82 3.04 6.22 7.97
CA GLU A 82 2.40 7.29 8.73
C GLU A 82 2.33 8.60 7.96
N ARG A 83 3.41 8.97 7.28
CA ARG A 83 3.44 10.16 6.44
C ARG A 83 2.44 10.07 5.29
N PHE A 84 2.32 8.90 4.67
CA PHE A 84 1.32 8.69 3.63
C PHE A 84 -0.11 8.80 4.18
N HIS A 85 -0.39 8.19 5.32
CA HIS A 85 -1.71 8.30 5.96
C HIS A 85 -2.05 9.74 6.28
N ARG A 86 -1.09 10.52 6.75
CA ARG A 86 -1.29 11.96 6.98
C ARG A 86 -1.59 12.70 5.69
N THR A 87 -0.82 12.45 4.64
CA THR A 87 -1.05 13.04 3.33
C THR A 87 -2.44 12.69 2.78
N MET A 88 -2.86 11.44 2.94
CA MET A 88 -4.17 10.97 2.52
C MET A 88 -5.29 11.60 3.36
N ALA A 89 -5.09 11.73 4.67
CA ALA A 89 -6.04 12.38 5.55
C ALA A 89 -6.27 13.85 5.15
N ASP A 90 -5.18 14.59 4.96
CA ASP A 90 -5.25 16.01 4.61
C ASP A 90 -5.74 16.25 3.17
N GLY A 91 -5.32 15.42 2.23
CA GLY A 91 -5.67 15.58 0.81
C GLY A 91 -7.00 14.97 0.41
N TRP A 92 -7.54 14.06 1.20
CA TRP A 92 -8.78 13.35 0.90
C TRP A 92 -9.75 13.32 2.07
N ALA A 93 -9.44 12.59 3.14
CA ALA A 93 -10.42 12.23 4.18
C ALA A 93 -11.02 13.46 4.88
N TYR A 94 -10.21 14.47 5.11
CA TYR A 94 -10.59 15.72 5.79
C TYR A 94 -10.41 16.97 4.92
N ALA A 95 -10.20 16.80 3.62
CA ALA A 95 -9.99 17.93 2.71
C ALA A 95 -11.25 18.80 2.53
N ARG A 96 -12.41 18.18 2.64
CA ARG A 96 -13.72 18.84 2.55
C ARG A 96 -14.81 18.02 3.25
N CYS A 97 -15.96 18.62 3.44
CA CYS A 97 -17.14 17.90 3.92
C CYS A 97 -17.77 17.10 2.78
N TYR A 98 -17.94 15.82 2.99
CA TYR A 98 -18.64 14.94 2.05
C TYR A 98 -20.09 14.76 2.49
N THR A 99 -21.00 14.71 1.53
CA THR A 99 -22.44 14.55 1.80
C THR A 99 -22.81 13.10 2.11
N SER A 100 -22.00 12.14 1.66
CA SER A 100 -22.22 10.72 1.90
C SER A 100 -20.90 9.94 1.91
N GLU A 101 -20.94 8.73 2.45
CA GLU A 101 -19.80 7.83 2.43
C GLU A 101 -19.45 7.37 1.00
N ASN A 102 -20.45 7.26 0.13
CA ASN A 102 -20.22 6.92 -1.28
C ASN A 102 -19.47 8.05 -2.01
N GLU A 103 -19.84 9.29 -1.79
CA GLU A 103 -19.12 10.45 -2.34
C GLU A 103 -17.66 10.46 -1.87
N ARG A 104 -17.46 10.20 -0.60
CA ARG A 104 -16.12 10.13 -0.01
C ARG A 104 -15.25 9.03 -0.64
N ARG A 105 -15.81 7.86 -0.91
CA ARG A 105 -15.13 6.76 -1.58
C ARG A 105 -14.79 7.07 -3.03
N ASP A 106 -15.71 7.68 -3.75
CA ASP A 106 -15.47 8.08 -5.14
C ASP A 106 -14.35 9.12 -5.21
N ALA A 107 -14.34 10.08 -4.30
CA ALA A 107 -13.26 11.06 -4.19
C ALA A 107 -11.91 10.42 -3.84
N LEU A 108 -11.90 9.30 -3.11
CA LEU A 108 -10.67 8.56 -2.83
C LEU A 108 -10.05 7.98 -4.10
N ALA A 109 -10.85 7.42 -4.98
CA ALA A 109 -10.36 6.86 -6.25
C ALA A 109 -9.66 7.93 -7.10
N ASP A 110 -10.28 9.11 -7.22
CA ASP A 110 -9.73 10.25 -7.94
C ASP A 110 -8.43 10.76 -7.29
N TRP A 111 -8.43 10.87 -5.97
CA TRP A 111 -7.25 11.31 -5.23
C TRP A 111 -6.08 10.34 -5.36
N LEU A 112 -6.35 9.03 -5.30
CA LEU A 112 -5.32 8.00 -5.48
C LEU A 112 -4.76 8.02 -6.90
N HIS A 113 -5.60 8.23 -7.90
CA HIS A 113 -5.16 8.37 -9.28
C HIS A 113 -4.21 9.55 -9.43
N GLU A 114 -4.59 10.72 -8.91
CA GLU A 114 -3.76 11.92 -8.93
C GLU A 114 -2.44 11.72 -8.19
N TYR A 115 -2.50 11.14 -6.99
CA TYR A 115 -1.32 10.87 -6.17
C TYR A 115 -0.34 9.92 -6.86
N ASN A 116 -0.83 8.83 -7.42
CA ASN A 116 0.01 7.78 -7.98
C ASN A 116 0.53 8.12 -9.37
N GLN A 117 -0.24 8.82 -10.19
CA GLN A 117 0.07 9.00 -11.59
C GLN A 117 0.51 10.41 -11.98
N HIS A 118 0.19 11.41 -11.18
CA HIS A 118 0.47 12.80 -11.54
C HIS A 118 1.32 13.57 -10.54
N ARG A 119 1.16 13.27 -9.24
CA ARG A 119 1.86 14.02 -8.20
C ARG A 119 3.36 13.71 -8.19
N PRO A 120 4.25 14.72 -8.38
CA PRO A 120 5.69 14.48 -8.31
C PRO A 120 6.15 14.20 -6.87
N HIS A 121 7.13 13.30 -6.74
CA HIS A 121 7.72 12.94 -5.46
C HIS A 121 9.25 13.00 -5.53
N THR A 122 9.88 13.64 -4.57
CA THR A 122 11.34 13.73 -4.49
C THR A 122 11.99 12.35 -4.39
N ALA A 123 11.38 11.43 -3.65
CA ALA A 123 11.87 10.05 -3.54
C ALA A 123 11.80 9.25 -4.86
N CYS A 124 11.07 9.76 -5.84
CA CYS A 124 10.94 9.19 -7.18
C CYS A 124 11.61 10.06 -8.25
N GLY A 125 12.58 10.88 -7.86
CA GLY A 125 13.28 11.77 -8.78
C GLY A 125 12.38 12.85 -9.40
N GLY A 126 11.36 13.32 -8.69
CA GLY A 126 10.38 14.29 -9.19
C GLY A 126 9.29 13.69 -10.06
N GLN A 127 9.26 12.37 -10.21
CA GLN A 127 8.24 11.64 -10.97
C GLN A 127 7.13 11.11 -10.06
N PRO A 128 5.95 10.80 -10.61
CA PRO A 128 4.90 10.17 -9.82
C PRO A 128 5.29 8.76 -9.35
N PRO A 129 4.70 8.26 -8.25
CA PRO A 129 4.98 6.91 -7.74
C PRO A 129 4.78 5.80 -8.77
N PHE A 130 3.80 5.93 -9.66
CA PHE A 130 3.50 4.93 -10.69
C PHE A 130 4.65 4.74 -11.69
N SER A 131 5.51 5.74 -11.88
CA SER A 131 6.70 5.63 -12.74
C SER A 131 7.63 4.50 -12.30
N ARG A 132 7.65 4.17 -11.02
CA ARG A 132 8.46 3.06 -10.49
C ARG A 132 7.95 1.70 -10.93
N LEU A 133 6.63 1.54 -11.15
CA LEU A 133 6.04 0.31 -11.67
C LEU A 133 6.42 0.07 -13.12
N ILE A 134 6.41 1.11 -13.92
CA ILE A 134 6.72 1.04 -15.36
C ILE A 134 8.20 0.68 -15.57
N ASN A 135 9.09 1.22 -14.76
CA ASN A 135 10.53 1.05 -14.93
C ASN A 135 11.06 -0.29 -14.40
N VAL A 136 10.36 -0.94 -13.48
CA VAL A 136 10.82 -2.18 -12.84
C VAL A 136 11.05 -3.32 -13.85
N PRO A 137 10.15 -3.62 -14.81
CA PRO A 137 10.38 -4.69 -15.77
C PRO A 137 11.61 -4.46 -16.65
N GLY A 138 11.86 -3.24 -17.06
CA GLY A 138 12.98 -2.89 -17.93
C GLY A 138 14.34 -2.93 -17.24
N GLN A 139 14.36 -2.80 -15.94
CA GLN A 139 15.61 -2.78 -15.15
C GLN A 139 16.13 -4.18 -14.82
N TYR A 140 15.28 -5.19 -14.89
CA TYR A 140 15.60 -6.54 -14.42
C TYR A 140 15.49 -7.62 -15.49
N THR A 141 15.27 -7.20 -16.67
CA THR A 141 15.36 -8.05 -17.87
C THR A 141 16.73 -7.85 -18.59
#